data_ecf0cc5dab5a4789d22b80f096b40ddd
#
_entry.id   ecf0cc5dab5a4789d22b80f096b40ddd
#
_cell.length_a   1.000
_cell.length_b   1.000
_cell.length_c   1.000
_cell.angle_alpha   90.00
_cell.angle_beta   90.00
_cell.angle_gamma   90.00
#
_symmetry.space_group_name_H-M   'P 1'
#
loop_
_entity.id
_entity.type
_entity.pdbx_description
1 polymer ?
#
loop_
_entity_poly.entity_id
_entity_poly.type
_entity_poly.pdbx_seq_one_letter_code
_entity_poly.pdbx_strand_id
1 'polypeptide(L)'
;MDTNTLAPKVAAATIASAYAGNRNLSTDPKRMAVIKVWDAMFRGARKYVESEHFLAVHNMPHIVGVTGACENTDTLFTIDWYDGKKMFLPQSNQLYIEMLTQKVESGRVYGEIQSFRKELKADNRHLAQFSLFEIEHLGGLDELIGHLSNIVASAAKQVATDCAKELALFGRATEDLAALTFKRMTYADAVELLKTEGFPELAWGDDLEAPHEGRLTELMGPMFVTHYPADIKFFNMRNNDDDTRVVNSTDLLLPLAGESAGAAEREFDGAKLRHKLETSSMLAGLIRQGMKLEDFELHLRFHEQNEVALHSGAGACMARVAQFILGQTDIRDCVPFLINRENVI
;
A
#
# COMPACT_ATOMS: atom_id res chain seq x y z
N MET A 1 39.97 -29.92 -16.34
CA MET A 1 38.66 -30.56 -16.61
C MET A 1 37.60 -29.48 -16.50
N ASP A 2 37.23 -28.93 -17.64
CA ASP A 2 36.20 -27.88 -17.72
C ASP A 2 34.82 -28.51 -17.59
N THR A 3 34.15 -28.28 -16.45
CA THR A 3 32.76 -28.68 -16.21
C THR A 3 31.82 -27.50 -16.42
N ASN A 4 31.97 -26.80 -17.52
CA ASN A 4 31.04 -25.72 -17.89
C ASN A 4 30.02 -26.26 -18.92
N THR A 5 29.26 -27.29 -18.55
CA THR A 5 28.06 -27.69 -19.29
C THR A 5 26.93 -26.76 -18.90
N LEU A 6 26.89 -25.58 -19.50
CA LEU A 6 25.69 -24.75 -19.53
C LEU A 6 24.55 -25.60 -20.12
N ALA A 7 23.45 -25.69 -19.40
CA ALA A 7 22.22 -26.28 -19.90
C ALA A 7 21.93 -25.77 -21.33
N PRO A 8 21.46 -26.60 -22.24
CA PRO A 8 21.22 -26.20 -23.63
C PRO A 8 20.30 -24.98 -23.67
N LYS A 9 20.75 -23.89 -24.30
CA LYS A 9 19.91 -22.75 -24.54
C LYS A 9 18.73 -23.20 -25.39
N VAL A 10 17.54 -23.23 -24.81
CA VAL A 10 16.30 -23.42 -25.57
C VAL A 10 16.27 -22.34 -26.66
N ALA A 11 16.04 -22.72 -27.89
CA ALA A 11 16.04 -21.78 -29.01
C ALA A 11 15.02 -20.66 -28.75
N ALA A 12 15.42 -19.41 -28.96
CA ALA A 12 14.57 -18.23 -28.66
C ALA A 12 13.19 -18.31 -29.37
N ALA A 13 13.10 -18.91 -30.53
CA ALA A 13 11.85 -19.14 -31.25
C ALA A 13 10.91 -20.12 -30.54
N THR A 14 11.44 -21.13 -29.83
CA THR A 14 10.63 -22.11 -29.09
C THR A 14 10.07 -21.48 -27.81
N ILE A 15 10.85 -20.63 -27.13
CA ILE A 15 10.40 -19.86 -25.97
C ILE A 15 9.31 -18.88 -26.41
N ALA A 16 9.51 -18.14 -27.49
CA ALA A 16 8.53 -17.19 -28.01
C ALA A 16 7.19 -17.85 -28.36
N SER A 17 7.21 -19.07 -28.95
CA SER A 17 5.99 -19.80 -29.32
C SER A 17 5.25 -20.36 -28.10
N ALA A 18 5.97 -20.82 -27.04
CA ALA A 18 5.39 -21.37 -25.84
C ALA A 18 4.70 -20.30 -24.99
N TYR A 19 5.16 -19.05 -25.09
CA TYR A 19 4.66 -17.94 -24.29
C TYR A 19 3.92 -16.86 -25.11
N ALA A 20 3.67 -17.13 -26.38
CA ALA A 20 2.93 -16.22 -27.25
C ALA A 20 1.57 -15.89 -26.64
N GLY A 21 1.33 -14.60 -26.38
CA GLY A 21 0.10 -14.09 -25.76
C GLY A 21 0.12 -13.99 -24.23
N ASN A 22 1.11 -14.55 -23.53
CA ASN A 22 1.24 -14.30 -22.09
C ASN A 22 2.06 -13.02 -21.84
N ARG A 23 1.37 -11.95 -21.45
CA ARG A 23 1.97 -10.66 -21.14
C ARG A 23 3.09 -10.75 -20.09
N ASN A 24 2.92 -11.58 -19.07
CA ASN A 24 3.86 -11.71 -17.95
C ASN A 24 5.21 -12.32 -18.36
N LEU A 25 5.26 -12.98 -19.50
CA LEU A 25 6.46 -13.64 -20.02
C LEU A 25 7.04 -12.96 -21.27
N SER A 26 6.45 -11.85 -21.69
CA SER A 26 6.95 -11.05 -22.82
C SER A 26 8.32 -10.46 -22.51
N THR A 27 9.17 -10.40 -23.53
CA THR A 27 10.47 -9.70 -23.50
C THR A 27 10.40 -8.33 -24.19
N ASP A 28 9.20 -7.77 -24.31
CA ASP A 28 9.00 -6.42 -24.81
C ASP A 28 9.87 -5.41 -24.06
N PRO A 29 10.51 -4.45 -24.75
CA PRO A 29 11.41 -3.47 -24.12
C PRO A 29 10.77 -2.67 -23.01
N LYS A 30 9.50 -2.28 -23.11
CA LYS A 30 8.80 -1.55 -22.04
C LYS A 30 8.60 -2.42 -20.80
N ARG A 31 8.21 -3.70 -21.00
CA ARG A 31 8.08 -4.63 -19.89
C ARG A 31 9.42 -4.86 -19.18
N MET A 32 10.50 -5.04 -19.94
CA MET A 32 11.84 -5.18 -19.36
C MET A 32 12.27 -3.91 -18.62
N ALA A 33 11.87 -2.73 -19.12
CA ALA A 33 12.09 -1.46 -18.45
C ALA A 33 11.34 -1.37 -17.11
N VAL A 34 10.08 -1.85 -17.05
CA VAL A 34 9.31 -1.92 -15.79
C VAL A 34 10.06 -2.71 -14.73
N ILE A 35 10.62 -3.89 -15.08
CA ILE A 35 11.38 -4.72 -14.12
C ILE A 35 12.57 -3.95 -13.54
N LYS A 36 13.33 -3.21 -14.36
CA LYS A 36 14.46 -2.41 -13.92
C LYS A 36 14.03 -1.21 -13.04
N VAL A 37 12.93 -0.55 -13.44
CA VAL A 37 12.35 0.55 -12.66
C VAL A 37 11.93 0.06 -11.28
N TRP A 38 11.31 -1.11 -11.18
CA TRP A 38 10.94 -1.71 -9.90
C TRP A 38 12.15 -2.00 -9.02
N ASP A 39 13.22 -2.58 -9.57
CA ASP A 39 14.46 -2.82 -8.83
C ASP A 39 15.04 -1.51 -8.27
N ALA A 40 15.17 -0.49 -9.12
CA ALA A 40 15.68 0.82 -8.70
C ALA A 40 14.77 1.49 -7.65
N MET A 41 13.45 1.42 -7.82
CA MET A 41 12.45 1.97 -6.91
C MET A 41 12.58 1.36 -5.51
N PHE A 42 12.63 0.03 -5.41
CA PHE A 42 12.80 -0.65 -4.12
C PHE A 42 14.16 -0.37 -3.48
N ARG A 43 15.25 -0.30 -4.27
CA ARG A 43 16.56 0.12 -3.75
C ARG A 43 16.53 1.52 -3.15
N GLY A 44 15.84 2.46 -3.81
CA GLY A 44 15.68 3.81 -3.29
C GLY A 44 14.89 3.87 -1.99
N ALA A 45 13.76 3.14 -1.90
CA ALA A 45 12.94 3.04 -0.70
C ALA A 45 13.72 2.43 0.47
N ARG A 46 14.40 1.28 0.24
CA ARG A 46 15.24 0.62 1.26
C ARG A 46 16.34 1.53 1.77
N LYS A 47 17.06 2.21 0.87
CA LYS A 47 18.13 3.12 1.25
C LYS A 47 17.68 4.19 2.24
N TYR A 48 16.48 4.71 2.06
CA TYR A 48 15.92 5.69 2.99
C TYR A 48 15.61 5.06 4.35
N VAL A 49 14.81 3.98 4.41
CA VAL A 49 14.41 3.37 5.69
C VAL A 49 15.59 2.81 6.46
N GLU A 50 16.62 2.28 5.78
CA GLU A 50 17.87 1.84 6.40
C GLU A 50 18.63 3.02 7.01
N SER A 51 18.70 4.18 6.34
CA SER A 51 19.34 5.39 6.88
C SER A 51 18.60 5.96 8.10
N GLU A 52 17.29 5.67 8.23
CA GLU A 52 16.45 6.06 9.35
C GLU A 52 16.34 4.94 10.43
N HIS A 53 17.20 3.93 10.33
CA HIS A 53 17.30 2.82 11.29
C HIS A 53 16.04 1.97 11.44
N PHE A 54 15.22 1.85 10.40
CA PHE A 54 14.14 0.87 10.37
C PHE A 54 14.71 -0.54 10.28
N LEU A 55 14.24 -1.44 11.14
CA LEU A 55 14.58 -2.85 11.10
C LEU A 55 13.72 -3.55 10.05
N ALA A 56 14.37 -4.27 9.12
CA ALA A 56 13.66 -5.06 8.11
C ALA A 56 13.03 -6.31 8.73
N VAL A 57 11.73 -6.50 8.54
CA VAL A 57 11.02 -7.73 8.88
C VAL A 57 10.87 -8.56 7.62
N HIS A 58 11.63 -9.66 7.55
CA HIS A 58 11.60 -10.58 6.43
C HIS A 58 10.61 -11.73 6.67
N ASN A 59 10.27 -12.44 5.60
CA ASN A 59 9.36 -13.59 5.64
C ASN A 59 7.99 -13.26 6.26
N MET A 60 7.44 -12.14 5.84
CA MET A 60 6.10 -11.72 6.26
C MET A 60 5.05 -12.78 5.87
N PRO A 61 4.06 -13.06 6.74
CA PRO A 61 3.10 -14.13 6.47
C PRO A 61 2.19 -13.80 5.28
N HIS A 62 2.04 -14.76 4.37
CA HIS A 62 1.08 -14.72 3.26
C HIS A 62 -0.19 -15.53 3.54
N ILE A 63 -0.30 -16.15 4.72
CA ILE A 63 -1.52 -16.80 5.22
C ILE A 63 -1.68 -16.32 6.66
N VAL A 64 -2.81 -15.69 6.93
CA VAL A 64 -3.07 -15.00 8.20
C VAL A 64 -4.44 -15.38 8.77
N GLY A 65 -4.57 -15.33 10.09
CA GLY A 65 -5.86 -15.49 10.78
C GLY A 65 -6.72 -14.22 10.69
N VAL A 66 -6.06 -13.06 10.73
CA VAL A 66 -6.69 -11.76 10.52
C VAL A 66 -5.82 -10.91 9.60
N THR A 67 -6.44 -10.00 8.86
CA THR A 67 -5.74 -9.04 8.01
C THR A 67 -5.98 -7.61 8.51
N GLY A 68 -4.97 -6.75 8.37
CA GLY A 68 -5.10 -5.31 8.57
C GLY A 68 -5.67 -4.61 7.34
N ALA A 69 -6.03 -3.35 7.50
CA ALA A 69 -6.47 -2.43 6.43
C ALA A 69 -7.58 -3.01 5.52
N CYS A 70 -8.54 -3.73 6.12
CA CYS A 70 -9.64 -4.37 5.41
C CYS A 70 -10.88 -3.46 5.44
N GLU A 71 -10.84 -2.34 4.75
CA GLU A 71 -11.98 -1.45 4.62
C GLU A 71 -13.07 -2.09 3.73
N ASN A 72 -12.68 -2.75 2.64
CA ASN A 72 -13.60 -3.53 1.81
C ASN A 72 -13.49 -5.04 2.11
N THR A 73 -14.34 -5.52 3.01
CA THR A 73 -14.36 -6.91 3.47
C THR A 73 -14.76 -7.92 2.37
N ASP A 74 -15.42 -7.48 1.30
CA ASP A 74 -15.85 -8.37 0.22
C ASP A 74 -14.72 -8.76 -0.73
N THR A 75 -13.57 -8.10 -0.62
CA THR A 75 -12.38 -8.39 -1.42
C THR A 75 -11.38 -9.34 -0.76
N LEU A 76 -11.77 -10.03 0.32
CA LEU A 76 -10.93 -11.02 0.97
C LEU A 76 -10.84 -12.32 0.17
N PHE A 77 -9.61 -12.83 0.02
CA PHE A 77 -9.37 -14.22 -0.38
C PHE A 77 -9.35 -15.11 0.85
N THR A 78 -10.27 -16.06 0.92
CA THR A 78 -10.36 -17.05 1.99
C THR A 78 -9.70 -18.36 1.59
N ILE A 79 -9.08 -19.04 2.55
CA ILE A 79 -8.40 -20.33 2.39
C ILE A 79 -9.00 -21.30 3.39
N ASP A 80 -9.39 -22.50 2.91
CA ASP A 80 -9.72 -23.61 3.79
C ASP A 80 -8.44 -24.13 4.45
N TRP A 81 -8.41 -24.08 5.78
CA TRP A 81 -7.27 -24.48 6.58
C TRP A 81 -7.55 -25.78 7.34
N TYR A 82 -6.55 -26.33 7.98
CA TYR A 82 -6.68 -27.55 8.76
C TYR A 82 -7.78 -27.44 9.81
N ASP A 83 -8.41 -28.56 10.14
CA ASP A 83 -9.48 -28.68 11.15
C ASP A 83 -10.68 -27.76 10.93
N GLY A 84 -10.99 -27.47 9.65
CA GLY A 84 -12.16 -26.67 9.27
C GLY A 84 -12.02 -25.17 9.58
N LYS A 85 -10.82 -24.68 9.91
CA LYS A 85 -10.57 -23.26 10.11
C LYS A 85 -10.53 -22.52 8.77
N LYS A 86 -10.81 -21.22 8.81
CA LYS A 86 -10.62 -20.31 7.69
C LYS A 86 -9.38 -19.46 7.96
N MET A 87 -8.55 -19.28 6.93
CA MET A 87 -7.46 -18.34 6.89
C MET A 87 -7.63 -17.42 5.69
N PHE A 88 -6.79 -16.41 5.60
CA PHE A 88 -6.93 -15.37 4.58
C PHE A 88 -5.56 -15.08 3.94
N LEU A 89 -5.58 -14.68 2.66
CA LEU A 89 -4.45 -13.97 2.09
C LEU A 89 -4.50 -12.51 2.60
N PRO A 90 -3.40 -11.94 3.08
CA PRO A 90 -3.42 -10.63 3.73
C PRO A 90 -3.69 -9.51 2.73
N GLN A 91 -4.49 -8.53 3.13
CA GLN A 91 -4.54 -7.23 2.46
C GLN A 91 -3.42 -6.31 2.98
N SER A 92 -3.03 -6.49 4.25
CA SER A 92 -1.93 -5.81 4.91
C SER A 92 -1.46 -6.66 6.09
N ASN A 93 -0.20 -6.55 6.46
CA ASN A 93 0.39 -7.18 7.63
C ASN A 93 0.63 -6.18 8.79
N GLN A 94 0.04 -4.98 8.72
CA GLN A 94 0.30 -3.93 9.70
C GLN A 94 -0.03 -4.33 11.14
N LEU A 95 -1.13 -5.06 11.39
CA LEU A 95 -1.48 -5.53 12.74
C LEU A 95 -0.36 -6.36 13.40
N TYR A 96 0.48 -7.02 12.59
CA TYR A 96 1.62 -7.81 13.10
C TYR A 96 2.86 -6.95 13.33
N ILE A 97 3.14 -6.00 12.43
CA ILE A 97 4.32 -5.13 12.58
C ILE A 97 4.10 -4.03 13.62
N GLU A 98 2.86 -3.62 13.90
CA GLU A 98 2.51 -2.76 15.05
C GLU A 98 3.06 -3.33 16.36
N MET A 99 2.80 -4.62 16.63
CA MET A 99 3.27 -5.29 17.85
C MET A 99 4.80 -5.41 17.89
N LEU A 100 5.44 -5.64 16.73
CA LEU A 100 6.90 -5.73 16.65
C LEU A 100 7.57 -4.37 16.92
N THR A 101 7.01 -3.28 16.42
CA THR A 101 7.51 -1.92 16.62
C THR A 101 7.66 -1.59 18.10
N GLN A 102 6.76 -2.09 18.96
CA GLN A 102 6.81 -1.90 20.42
C GLN A 102 7.93 -2.73 21.11
N LYS A 103 8.56 -3.66 20.41
CA LYS A 103 9.54 -4.60 20.98
C LYS A 103 10.96 -4.41 20.45
N VAL A 104 11.13 -3.75 19.31
CA VAL A 104 12.46 -3.49 18.73
C VAL A 104 13.07 -2.24 19.34
N GLU A 105 14.39 -2.24 19.54
CA GLU A 105 15.12 -1.15 20.17
C GLU A 105 14.99 0.18 19.39
N SER A 106 15.00 0.11 18.05
CA SER A 106 14.85 1.30 17.21
C SER A 106 13.46 1.90 17.24
N GLY A 107 12.43 1.14 17.68
CA GLY A 107 11.03 1.54 17.57
C GLY A 107 10.58 1.76 16.13
N ARG A 108 11.25 1.15 15.14
CA ARG A 108 11.00 1.35 13.71
C ARG A 108 11.18 0.03 12.96
N VAL A 109 10.15 -0.39 12.23
CA VAL A 109 10.19 -1.61 11.41
C VAL A 109 9.64 -1.33 10.03
N TYR A 110 10.10 -2.10 9.04
CA TYR A 110 9.50 -2.12 7.71
C TYR A 110 9.42 -3.54 7.16
N GLY A 111 8.48 -3.76 6.25
CA GLY A 111 8.35 -5.01 5.52
C GLY A 111 7.92 -4.80 4.08
N GLU A 112 8.39 -5.67 3.20
CA GLU A 112 7.92 -5.78 1.83
C GLU A 112 6.96 -6.94 1.77
N ILE A 113 5.69 -6.68 1.51
CA ILE A 113 4.64 -7.68 1.55
C ILE A 113 3.90 -7.78 0.23
N GLN A 114 3.18 -8.88 0.05
CA GLN A 114 2.18 -9.01 -1.02
C GLN A 114 0.81 -8.78 -0.42
N SER A 115 0.10 -7.80 -0.95
CA SER A 115 -1.31 -7.57 -0.69
C SER A 115 -2.15 -8.34 -1.69
N PHE A 116 -3.25 -8.90 -1.23
CA PHE A 116 -4.18 -9.69 -2.04
C PHE A 116 -5.59 -9.14 -1.89
N ARG A 117 -6.19 -8.74 -3.02
CA ARG A 117 -7.57 -8.24 -3.06
C ARG A 117 -8.35 -8.96 -4.16
N LYS A 118 -9.44 -9.61 -3.78
CA LYS A 118 -10.34 -10.32 -4.70
C LYS A 118 -11.20 -9.32 -5.47
N GLU A 119 -10.54 -8.48 -6.27
CA GLU A 119 -11.24 -7.47 -7.06
C GLU A 119 -12.17 -8.10 -8.08
N LEU A 120 -13.40 -7.57 -8.15
CA LEU A 120 -14.44 -8.10 -9.03
C LEU A 120 -14.24 -7.68 -10.49
N LYS A 121 -13.51 -6.61 -10.73
CA LYS A 121 -13.25 -6.05 -12.06
C LYS A 121 -11.77 -6.10 -12.38
N ALA A 122 -11.46 -6.33 -13.65
CA ALA A 122 -10.13 -6.17 -14.24
C ALA A 122 -10.11 -4.84 -14.98
N ASP A 123 -9.76 -3.77 -14.30
CA ASP A 123 -9.69 -2.41 -14.85
C ASP A 123 -8.24 -1.85 -14.80
N ASN A 124 -8.10 -0.57 -15.13
CA ASN A 124 -6.81 0.12 -15.17
C ASN A 124 -6.30 0.60 -13.80
N ARG A 125 -7.01 0.30 -12.71
CA ARG A 125 -6.69 0.77 -11.34
C ARG A 125 -6.47 -0.35 -10.32
N HIS A 126 -6.95 -1.58 -10.61
CA HIS A 126 -7.01 -2.65 -9.63
C HIS A 126 -6.21 -3.88 -10.06
N LEU A 127 -5.50 -4.44 -9.10
CA LEU A 127 -4.75 -5.69 -9.20
C LEU A 127 -5.25 -6.64 -8.10
N ALA A 128 -5.23 -7.95 -8.37
CA ALA A 128 -5.58 -8.95 -7.35
C ALA A 128 -4.41 -9.27 -6.41
N GLN A 129 -3.18 -9.01 -6.87
CA GLN A 129 -1.96 -9.11 -6.08
C GLN A 129 -1.03 -7.95 -6.43
N PHE A 130 -0.49 -7.30 -5.40
CA PHE A 130 0.47 -6.21 -5.56
C PHE A 130 1.36 -6.06 -4.33
N SER A 131 2.54 -5.47 -4.51
CA SER A 131 3.48 -5.26 -3.42
C SER A 131 3.12 -4.00 -2.63
N LEU A 132 3.10 -4.12 -1.30
CA LEU A 132 3.12 -3.00 -0.37
C LEU A 132 4.52 -2.87 0.25
N PHE A 133 4.96 -1.64 0.44
CA PHE A 133 6.07 -1.28 1.30
C PHE A 133 5.47 -0.74 2.59
N GLU A 134 5.48 -1.55 3.63
CA GLU A 134 4.87 -1.22 4.92
C GLU A 134 5.91 -0.74 5.92
N ILE A 135 5.58 0.30 6.67
CA ILE A 135 6.38 0.81 7.78
C ILE A 135 5.52 0.99 9.01
N GLU A 136 6.11 0.78 10.19
CA GLU A 136 5.57 1.17 11.49
C GLU A 136 6.70 1.79 12.31
N HIS A 137 6.39 2.86 13.05
CA HIS A 137 7.35 3.53 13.91
C HIS A 137 6.70 4.11 15.18
N LEU A 138 7.47 4.24 16.26
CA LEU A 138 7.06 5.02 17.42
C LEU A 138 7.08 6.50 17.06
N GLY A 139 5.94 7.16 17.15
CA GLY A 139 5.77 8.56 16.79
C GLY A 139 4.41 8.84 16.18
N GLY A 140 4.16 10.11 15.87
CA GLY A 140 2.87 10.61 15.40
C GLY A 140 2.76 10.76 13.89
N LEU A 141 1.61 11.30 13.46
CA LEU A 141 1.24 11.43 12.05
C LEU A 141 2.20 12.31 11.24
N ASP A 142 2.75 13.38 11.82
CA ASP A 142 3.65 14.29 11.08
C ASP A 142 4.97 13.62 10.72
N GLU A 143 5.54 12.82 11.63
CA GLU A 143 6.74 12.01 11.34
C GLU A 143 6.43 10.95 10.28
N LEU A 144 5.28 10.29 10.36
CA LEU A 144 4.84 9.30 9.39
C LEU A 144 4.73 9.89 7.99
N ILE A 145 4.12 11.08 7.84
CA ILE A 145 4.04 11.82 6.58
C ILE A 145 5.45 12.14 6.05
N GLY A 146 6.36 12.52 6.93
CA GLY A 146 7.77 12.74 6.60
C GLY A 146 8.43 11.47 6.06
N HIS A 147 8.25 10.33 6.72
CA HIS A 147 8.78 9.05 6.26
C HIS A 147 8.21 8.62 4.91
N LEU A 148 6.89 8.70 4.72
CA LEU A 148 6.25 8.38 3.42
C LEU A 148 6.75 9.27 2.29
N SER A 149 6.82 10.58 2.53
CA SER A 149 7.34 11.55 1.55
C SER A 149 8.74 11.16 1.10
N ASN A 150 9.62 10.85 2.05
CA ASN A 150 11.01 10.51 1.77
C ASN A 150 11.18 9.11 1.14
N ILE A 151 10.36 8.13 1.48
CA ILE A 151 10.33 6.81 0.83
C ILE A 151 10.03 6.98 -0.66
N VAL A 152 8.95 7.69 -0.99
CA VAL A 152 8.54 7.89 -2.39
C VAL A 152 9.54 8.77 -3.15
N ALA A 153 10.03 9.86 -2.53
CA ALA A 153 11.03 10.73 -3.15
C ALA A 153 12.36 9.99 -3.40
N SER A 154 12.82 9.16 -2.44
CA SER A 154 14.03 8.36 -2.60
C SER A 154 13.89 7.29 -3.67
N ALA A 155 12.73 6.62 -3.73
CA ALA A 155 12.41 5.67 -4.78
C ALA A 155 12.43 6.35 -6.17
N ALA A 156 11.75 7.48 -6.32
CA ALA A 156 11.70 8.23 -7.57
C ALA A 156 13.08 8.76 -8.00
N LYS A 157 13.85 9.31 -7.06
CA LYS A 157 15.21 9.78 -7.29
C LYS A 157 16.16 8.67 -7.75
N GLN A 158 16.05 7.48 -7.12
CA GLN A 158 16.88 6.33 -7.52
C GLN A 158 16.53 5.87 -8.95
N VAL A 159 15.24 5.84 -9.31
CA VAL A 159 14.80 5.54 -10.68
C VAL A 159 15.29 6.60 -11.68
N ALA A 160 15.17 7.89 -11.35
CA ALA A 160 15.69 8.98 -12.20
C ALA A 160 17.19 8.83 -12.46
N THR A 161 17.95 8.38 -11.46
CA THR A 161 19.40 8.20 -11.56
C THR A 161 19.78 6.99 -12.42
N ASP A 162 19.12 5.85 -12.23
CA ASP A 162 19.56 4.57 -12.78
C ASP A 162 18.83 4.17 -14.06
N CYS A 163 17.64 4.73 -14.32
CA CYS A 163 16.69 4.23 -15.33
C CYS A 163 16.30 5.30 -16.37
N ALA A 164 17.15 6.25 -16.68
CA ALA A 164 16.85 7.33 -17.64
C ALA A 164 16.43 6.79 -19.03
N LYS A 165 17.08 5.72 -19.51
CA LYS A 165 16.73 5.08 -20.79
C LYS A 165 15.40 4.36 -20.74
N GLU A 166 15.11 3.72 -19.64
CA GLU A 166 13.86 3.01 -19.37
C GLU A 166 12.68 4.00 -19.29
N LEU A 167 12.86 5.12 -18.55
CA LEU A 167 11.86 6.20 -18.45
C LEU A 167 11.55 6.81 -19.83
N ALA A 168 12.55 7.00 -20.68
CA ALA A 168 12.35 7.53 -22.03
C ALA A 168 11.43 6.68 -22.89
N LEU A 169 11.35 5.34 -22.69
CA LEU A 169 10.40 4.45 -23.38
C LEU A 169 8.94 4.77 -23.04
N PHE A 170 8.71 5.43 -21.89
CA PHE A 170 7.38 5.86 -21.45
C PHE A 170 7.14 7.36 -21.66
N GLY A 171 8.10 8.05 -22.29
CA GLY A 171 8.01 9.51 -22.49
C GLY A 171 8.17 10.32 -21.19
N ARG A 172 8.79 9.74 -20.15
CA ARG A 172 8.96 10.37 -18.84
C ARG A 172 10.34 11.02 -18.73
N ALA A 173 10.37 12.28 -18.30
CA ALA A 173 11.61 12.99 -18.01
C ALA A 173 12.13 12.67 -16.59
N THR A 174 13.44 12.58 -16.43
CA THR A 174 14.09 12.31 -15.13
C THR A 174 13.96 13.49 -14.16
N GLU A 175 13.94 14.70 -14.70
CA GLU A 175 13.86 15.95 -13.95
C GLU A 175 12.58 16.06 -13.12
N ASP A 176 11.46 15.51 -13.63
CA ASP A 176 10.17 15.48 -12.94
C ASP A 176 10.18 14.64 -11.66
N LEU A 177 11.16 13.74 -11.52
CA LEU A 177 11.30 12.80 -10.42
C LEU A 177 12.43 13.19 -9.44
N ALA A 178 13.31 14.12 -9.84
CA ALA A 178 14.53 14.43 -9.08
C ALA A 178 14.25 15.22 -7.79
N ALA A 179 13.15 15.99 -7.74
CA ALA A 179 12.83 16.90 -6.65
C ALA A 179 11.32 16.91 -6.36
N LEU A 180 10.80 15.78 -5.89
CA LEU A 180 9.39 15.68 -5.52
C LEU A 180 9.10 16.48 -4.25
N THR A 181 8.00 17.21 -4.29
CA THR A 181 7.42 17.90 -3.13
C THR A 181 5.98 17.44 -2.95
N PHE A 182 5.54 17.39 -1.70
CA PHE A 182 4.20 16.92 -1.36
C PHE A 182 3.44 18.03 -0.64
N LYS A 183 2.25 18.34 -1.12
CA LYS A 183 1.34 19.26 -0.44
C LYS A 183 0.55 18.51 0.62
N ARG A 184 -0.11 19.24 1.51
CA ARG A 184 -0.97 18.68 2.56
C ARG A 184 -2.25 19.47 2.67
N MET A 185 -3.36 18.77 2.88
CA MET A 185 -4.70 19.33 3.04
C MET A 185 -5.50 18.43 3.98
N THR A 186 -6.43 19.00 4.77
CA THR A 186 -7.36 18.17 5.52
C THR A 186 -8.45 17.60 4.61
N TYR A 187 -9.05 16.49 5.00
CA TYR A 187 -10.20 15.92 4.29
C TYR A 187 -11.35 16.95 4.19
N ALA A 188 -11.62 17.70 5.26
CA ALA A 188 -12.66 18.72 5.27
C ALA A 188 -12.39 19.80 4.21
N ASP A 189 -11.16 20.33 4.13
CA ASP A 189 -10.79 21.32 3.11
C ASP A 189 -10.82 20.72 1.70
N ALA A 190 -10.44 19.43 1.55
CA ALA A 190 -10.52 18.74 0.26
C ALA A 190 -11.96 18.61 -0.24
N VAL A 191 -12.90 18.27 0.64
CA VAL A 191 -14.34 18.20 0.30
C VAL A 191 -14.84 19.58 -0.14
N GLU A 192 -14.54 20.64 0.61
CA GLU A 192 -14.98 22.00 0.26
C GLU A 192 -14.36 22.49 -1.07
N LEU A 193 -13.10 22.19 -1.32
CA LEU A 193 -12.46 22.48 -2.61
C LEU A 193 -13.17 21.71 -3.74
N LEU A 194 -13.37 20.41 -3.59
CA LEU A 194 -13.99 19.56 -4.61
C LEU A 194 -15.41 20.00 -4.97
N LYS A 195 -16.20 20.49 -4.01
CA LYS A 195 -17.52 21.07 -4.30
C LYS A 195 -17.45 22.21 -5.31
N THR A 196 -16.41 23.04 -5.25
CA THR A 196 -16.21 24.16 -6.21
C THR A 196 -15.59 23.69 -7.52
N GLU A 197 -15.01 22.50 -7.55
CA GLU A 197 -14.26 21.93 -8.68
C GLU A 197 -15.04 20.86 -9.47
N GLY A 198 -16.36 20.86 -9.34
CA GLY A 198 -17.24 20.03 -10.17
C GLY A 198 -17.91 18.85 -9.43
N PHE A 199 -17.80 18.78 -8.11
CA PHE A 199 -18.42 17.74 -7.29
C PHE A 199 -19.33 18.33 -6.20
N PRO A 200 -20.37 19.09 -6.57
CA PRO A 200 -21.22 19.82 -5.61
C PRO A 200 -22.02 18.91 -4.67
N GLU A 201 -22.22 17.64 -5.05
CA GLU A 201 -22.95 16.66 -4.24
C GLU A 201 -22.10 16.04 -3.14
N LEU A 202 -20.76 16.16 -3.22
CA LEU A 202 -19.86 15.52 -2.26
C LEU A 202 -20.12 16.10 -0.86
N ALA A 203 -20.44 15.24 0.10
CA ALA A 203 -20.70 15.61 1.48
C ALA A 203 -19.56 15.21 2.40
N TRP A 204 -19.45 15.88 3.53
CA TRP A 204 -18.54 15.43 4.59
C TRP A 204 -18.99 14.06 5.13
N GLY A 205 -18.08 13.10 5.14
CA GLY A 205 -18.34 11.71 5.51
C GLY A 205 -18.38 10.76 4.32
N ASP A 206 -18.43 11.29 3.09
CA ASP A 206 -18.34 10.47 1.88
C ASP A 206 -16.88 10.02 1.64
N ASP A 207 -16.69 8.86 1.05
CA ASP A 207 -15.36 8.43 0.64
C ASP A 207 -14.88 9.19 -0.61
N LEU A 208 -13.57 9.47 -0.68
CA LEU A 208 -12.98 10.10 -1.86
C LEU A 208 -12.71 9.04 -2.92
N GLU A 209 -13.53 9.06 -3.96
CA GLU A 209 -13.38 8.13 -5.09
C GLU A 209 -12.34 8.64 -6.12
N ALA A 210 -12.00 7.78 -7.07
CA ALA A 210 -11.02 8.03 -8.13
C ALA A 210 -11.17 9.39 -8.87
N PRO A 211 -12.37 9.87 -9.23
CA PRO A 211 -12.52 11.20 -9.84
C PRO A 211 -12.13 12.35 -8.89
N HIS A 212 -12.44 12.21 -7.59
CA HIS A 212 -12.09 13.19 -6.55
C HIS A 212 -10.58 13.29 -6.38
N GLU A 213 -9.90 12.13 -6.19
CA GLU A 213 -8.45 12.02 -6.09
C GLU A 213 -7.74 12.56 -7.33
N GLY A 214 -8.24 12.23 -8.52
CA GLY A 214 -7.74 12.73 -9.79
C GLY A 214 -7.79 14.25 -9.84
N ARG A 215 -8.92 14.86 -9.48
CA ARG A 215 -9.07 16.31 -9.49
C ARG A 215 -8.15 16.99 -8.47
N LEU A 216 -8.04 16.46 -7.26
CA LEU A 216 -7.12 16.99 -6.25
C LEU A 216 -5.66 16.97 -6.74
N THR A 217 -5.23 15.85 -7.34
CA THR A 217 -3.85 15.73 -7.84
C THR A 217 -3.57 16.53 -9.10
N GLU A 218 -4.58 16.81 -9.94
CA GLU A 218 -4.46 17.76 -11.06
C GLU A 218 -4.20 19.19 -10.56
N LEU A 219 -4.89 19.62 -9.50
CA LEU A 219 -4.76 20.96 -8.92
C LEU A 219 -3.48 21.14 -8.08
N MET A 220 -3.10 20.11 -7.35
CA MET A 220 -2.13 20.22 -6.28
C MET A 220 -0.80 19.47 -6.55
N GLY A 221 -0.78 18.53 -7.50
CA GLY A 221 0.32 17.57 -7.67
C GLY A 221 0.30 16.48 -6.58
N PRO A 222 1.44 15.84 -6.28
CA PRO A 222 1.54 14.88 -5.18
C PRO A 222 1.13 15.51 -3.86
N MET A 223 0.25 14.86 -3.09
CA MET A 223 -0.28 15.43 -1.86
C MET A 223 -0.74 14.40 -0.84
N PHE A 224 -0.86 14.85 0.40
CA PHE A 224 -1.49 14.12 1.50
C PHE A 224 -2.84 14.75 1.82
N VAL A 225 -3.88 13.91 1.91
CA VAL A 225 -5.16 14.29 2.49
C VAL A 225 -5.24 13.68 3.88
N THR A 226 -5.48 14.49 4.91
CA THR A 226 -5.37 14.08 6.32
C THR A 226 -6.68 14.19 7.07
N HIS A 227 -6.79 13.48 8.20
CA HIS A 227 -7.93 13.59 9.12
C HIS A 227 -9.26 13.20 8.47
N TYR A 228 -9.31 11.97 7.97
CA TYR A 228 -10.54 11.39 7.44
C TYR A 228 -11.57 11.12 8.53
N PRO A 229 -12.88 11.09 8.18
CA PRO A 229 -13.93 10.69 9.10
C PRO A 229 -13.67 9.31 9.70
N ALA A 230 -13.89 9.16 11.01
CA ALA A 230 -13.64 7.91 11.73
C ALA A 230 -14.49 6.74 11.22
N ASP A 231 -15.72 7.02 10.78
CA ASP A 231 -16.71 6.01 10.38
C ASP A 231 -16.35 5.27 9.08
N ILE A 232 -15.48 5.86 8.24
CA ILE A 232 -15.04 5.26 6.96
C ILE A 232 -13.65 4.65 7.04
N LYS A 233 -12.97 4.70 8.18
CA LYS A 233 -11.60 4.18 8.37
C LYS A 233 -11.56 2.95 9.29
N PHE A 234 -10.49 2.17 9.17
CA PHE A 234 -10.32 0.92 9.91
C PHE A 234 -10.20 1.15 11.42
N PHE A 235 -10.67 0.21 12.23
CA PHE A 235 -10.86 0.36 13.68
C PHE A 235 -9.58 0.71 14.47
N ASN A 236 -8.40 0.30 14.00
CA ASN A 236 -7.15 0.51 14.72
C ASN A 236 -6.56 1.92 14.59
N MET A 237 -7.17 2.80 13.81
CA MET A 237 -6.72 4.18 13.67
C MET A 237 -7.15 5.02 14.87
N ARG A 238 -6.23 5.83 15.42
CA ARG A 238 -6.48 6.68 16.58
C ARG A 238 -7.38 7.87 16.23
N ASN A 239 -8.41 8.13 17.05
CA ASN A 239 -9.21 9.35 16.89
C ASN A 239 -8.36 10.58 17.25
N ASN A 240 -8.66 11.70 16.59
CA ASN A 240 -8.06 12.99 16.93
C ASN A 240 -8.56 13.48 18.28
N ASP A 241 -7.68 14.10 19.09
CA ASP A 241 -8.02 14.55 20.43
C ASP A 241 -8.92 15.79 20.42
N ASP A 242 -8.78 16.66 19.41
CA ASP A 242 -9.54 17.92 19.29
C ASP A 242 -10.89 17.72 18.58
N ASP A 243 -10.96 16.76 17.66
CA ASP A 243 -12.18 16.39 16.93
C ASP A 243 -12.30 14.87 16.78
N THR A 244 -13.04 14.25 17.70
CA THR A 244 -13.21 12.78 17.72
C THR A 244 -13.99 12.20 16.55
N ARG A 245 -14.58 13.04 15.69
CA ARG A 245 -15.25 12.58 14.47
C ARG A 245 -14.26 12.15 13.38
N VAL A 246 -13.00 12.54 13.49
CA VAL A 246 -11.94 12.19 12.57
C VAL A 246 -10.86 11.34 13.25
N VAL A 247 -10.11 10.62 12.44
CA VAL A 247 -8.91 9.88 12.87
C VAL A 247 -7.65 10.61 12.42
N ASN A 248 -6.55 10.42 13.16
CA ASN A 248 -5.22 10.88 12.78
C ASN A 248 -4.67 9.99 11.65
N SER A 249 -5.26 10.13 10.47
CA SER A 249 -4.93 9.37 9.27
C SER A 249 -4.49 10.27 8.13
N THR A 250 -3.90 9.69 7.13
CA THR A 250 -3.60 10.36 5.88
C THR A 250 -3.56 9.35 4.73
N ASP A 251 -4.01 9.79 3.56
CA ASP A 251 -3.80 9.08 2.30
C ASP A 251 -2.85 9.89 1.42
N LEU A 252 -1.84 9.24 0.85
CA LEU A 252 -0.96 9.82 -0.15
C LEU A 252 -1.60 9.67 -1.52
N LEU A 253 -1.94 10.79 -2.14
CA LEU A 253 -2.44 10.86 -3.50
C LEU A 253 -1.32 11.24 -4.47
N LEU A 254 -1.11 10.40 -5.49
CA LEU A 254 -0.15 10.65 -6.55
C LEU A 254 -0.88 10.88 -7.89
N PRO A 255 -0.45 11.85 -8.72
CA PRO A 255 -1.00 12.07 -10.06
C PRO A 255 -1.07 10.79 -10.88
N LEU A 256 -2.16 10.57 -11.60
CA LEU A 256 -2.48 9.38 -12.41
C LEU A 256 -2.77 8.10 -11.61
N ALA A 257 -2.23 7.96 -10.42
CA ALA A 257 -2.32 6.76 -9.60
C ALA A 257 -3.42 6.84 -8.51
N GLY A 258 -3.77 8.06 -8.06
CA GLY A 258 -4.69 8.28 -6.94
C GLY A 258 -4.08 7.87 -5.60
N GLU A 259 -4.90 7.34 -4.67
CA GLU A 259 -4.44 6.84 -3.38
C GLU A 259 -3.36 5.79 -3.54
N SER A 260 -2.15 6.15 -3.16
CA SER A 260 -0.94 5.33 -3.32
C SER A 260 -0.38 4.83 -1.99
N ALA A 261 -0.79 5.40 -0.87
CA ALA A 261 -0.54 4.88 0.46
C ALA A 261 -1.64 5.34 1.41
N GLY A 262 -2.11 4.43 2.27
CA GLY A 262 -2.90 4.72 3.45
C GLY A 262 -2.01 4.67 4.70
N ALA A 263 -2.23 5.60 5.64
CA ALA A 263 -1.41 5.76 6.82
C ALA A 263 -2.19 6.33 8.02
N ALA A 264 -1.83 5.97 9.24
CA ALA A 264 -2.47 6.51 10.43
C ALA A 264 -1.63 6.33 11.70
N GLU A 265 -1.89 7.19 12.68
CA GLU A 265 -1.62 6.88 14.08
C GLU A 265 -2.51 5.72 14.53
N ARG A 266 -1.94 4.83 15.33
CA ARG A 266 -2.66 3.67 15.85
C ARG A 266 -3.24 3.94 17.22
N GLU A 267 -4.41 3.36 17.49
CA GLU A 267 -4.98 3.38 18.83
C GLU A 267 -4.14 2.50 19.76
N PHE A 268 -3.55 3.11 20.77
CA PHE A 268 -2.66 2.45 21.70
C PHE A 268 -3.33 2.11 23.03
N ASP A 269 -4.51 2.67 23.34
CA ASP A 269 -5.32 2.28 24.46
C ASP A 269 -6.09 0.99 24.14
N GLY A 270 -5.72 -0.11 24.81
CA GLY A 270 -6.29 -1.42 24.52
C GLY A 270 -7.81 -1.50 24.73
N ALA A 271 -8.37 -0.77 25.72
CA ALA A 271 -9.81 -0.75 25.98
C ALA A 271 -10.56 0.01 24.87
N LYS A 272 -10.02 1.14 24.42
CA LYS A 272 -10.55 1.88 23.28
C LYS A 272 -10.46 1.06 21.99
N LEU A 273 -9.32 0.41 21.76
CA LEU A 273 -9.10 -0.42 20.57
C LEU A 273 -10.13 -1.55 20.48
N ARG A 274 -10.37 -2.27 21.57
CA ARG A 274 -11.40 -3.29 21.66
C ARG A 274 -12.78 -2.73 21.38
N HIS A 275 -13.15 -1.65 22.02
CA HIS A 275 -14.44 -0.99 21.82
C HIS A 275 -14.64 -0.57 20.36
N LYS A 276 -13.61 0.01 19.73
CA LYS A 276 -13.66 0.41 18.32
C LYS A 276 -13.87 -0.78 17.39
N LEU A 277 -13.20 -1.91 17.63
CA LEU A 277 -13.44 -3.13 16.85
C LEU A 277 -14.88 -3.65 17.03
N GLU A 278 -15.34 -3.79 18.28
CA GLU A 278 -16.65 -4.34 18.60
C GLU A 278 -17.81 -3.49 18.05
N THR A 279 -17.61 -2.18 17.93
CA THR A 279 -18.61 -1.24 17.40
C THR A 279 -18.44 -0.92 15.92
N SER A 280 -17.35 -1.39 15.29
CA SER A 280 -17.07 -1.14 13.87
C SER A 280 -18.11 -1.82 12.96
N SER A 281 -18.64 -1.06 11.99
CA SER A 281 -19.49 -1.60 10.92
C SER A 281 -18.76 -2.66 10.09
N MET A 282 -17.43 -2.61 10.02
CA MET A 282 -16.59 -3.56 9.27
C MET A 282 -16.54 -4.94 9.93
N LEU A 283 -16.68 -5.03 11.26
CA LEU A 283 -16.67 -6.32 11.96
C LEU A 283 -17.75 -7.26 11.43
N ALA A 284 -18.96 -6.77 11.18
CA ALA A 284 -20.03 -7.58 10.61
C ALA A 284 -19.66 -8.12 9.21
N GLY A 285 -18.95 -7.34 8.41
CA GLY A 285 -18.41 -7.77 7.11
C GLY A 285 -17.33 -8.86 7.27
N LEU A 286 -16.39 -8.68 8.17
CA LEU A 286 -15.33 -9.64 8.47
C LEU A 286 -15.91 -10.99 8.96
N ILE A 287 -16.91 -10.94 9.82
CA ILE A 287 -17.62 -12.15 10.30
C ILE A 287 -18.31 -12.89 9.15
N ARG A 288 -18.95 -12.19 8.21
CA ARG A 288 -19.54 -12.82 7.01
C ARG A 288 -18.50 -13.53 6.15
N GLN A 289 -17.25 -13.05 6.13
CA GLN A 289 -16.14 -13.69 5.42
C GLN A 289 -15.52 -14.86 6.20
N GLY A 290 -15.95 -15.10 7.43
CA GLY A 290 -15.51 -16.24 8.25
C GLY A 290 -14.47 -15.91 9.32
N MET A 291 -14.12 -14.64 9.52
CA MET A 291 -13.38 -14.19 10.69
C MET A 291 -14.27 -14.23 11.93
N LYS A 292 -13.67 -14.32 13.09
CA LYS A 292 -14.35 -14.22 14.38
C LYS A 292 -13.70 -13.12 15.21
N LEU A 293 -14.47 -12.57 16.15
CA LEU A 293 -13.92 -11.59 17.09
C LEU A 293 -12.71 -12.15 17.85
N GLU A 294 -12.77 -13.44 18.21
CA GLU A 294 -11.70 -14.14 18.91
C GLU A 294 -10.38 -14.22 18.11
N ASP A 295 -10.45 -14.13 16.77
CA ASP A 295 -9.25 -14.15 15.93
C ASP A 295 -8.39 -12.88 16.13
N PHE A 296 -8.98 -11.78 16.59
CA PHE A 296 -8.31 -10.53 16.92
C PHE A 296 -7.69 -10.52 18.33
N GLU A 297 -7.94 -11.54 19.16
CA GLU A 297 -7.50 -11.54 20.56
C GLU A 297 -5.98 -11.40 20.74
N LEU A 298 -5.17 -11.89 19.80
CA LEU A 298 -3.71 -11.68 19.87
C LEU A 298 -3.38 -10.19 19.86
N HIS A 299 -3.96 -9.44 18.94
CA HIS A 299 -3.73 -8.00 18.78
C HIS A 299 -4.34 -7.20 19.94
N LEU A 300 -5.59 -7.50 20.32
CA LEU A 300 -6.29 -6.81 21.39
C LEU A 300 -5.60 -7.00 22.75
N ARG A 301 -5.29 -8.25 23.11
CA ARG A 301 -4.60 -8.56 24.38
C ARG A 301 -3.19 -8.01 24.45
N PHE A 302 -2.51 -7.92 23.30
CA PHE A 302 -1.21 -7.26 23.28
C PHE A 302 -1.32 -5.82 23.81
N HIS A 303 -2.31 -5.06 23.34
CA HIS A 303 -2.55 -3.67 23.76
C HIS A 303 -3.11 -3.55 25.18
N GLU A 304 -3.93 -4.51 25.61
CA GLU A 304 -4.50 -4.53 26.97
C GLU A 304 -3.51 -4.92 28.06
N GLN A 305 -2.52 -5.74 27.74
CA GLN A 305 -1.60 -6.36 28.70
C GLN A 305 -0.20 -5.73 28.70
N ASN A 306 0.09 -4.81 27.79
CA ASN A 306 1.36 -4.12 27.71
C ASN A 306 1.14 -2.61 27.77
N GLU A 307 2.17 -1.90 28.23
CA GLU A 307 2.28 -0.46 27.99
C GLU A 307 2.67 -0.27 26.52
N VAL A 308 1.76 0.29 25.71
CA VAL A 308 1.93 0.54 24.29
C VAL A 308 2.13 2.03 24.07
N ALA A 309 3.25 2.40 23.47
CA ALA A 309 3.55 3.78 23.14
C ALA A 309 2.80 4.22 21.88
N LEU A 310 2.60 5.54 21.72
CA LEU A 310 2.10 6.12 20.48
C LEU A 310 2.95 5.63 19.29
N HIS A 311 2.31 5.11 18.28
CA HIS A 311 2.95 4.63 17.07
C HIS A 311 2.07 4.90 15.85
N SER A 312 2.68 4.84 14.70
CA SER A 312 2.04 5.15 13.43
C SER A 312 2.60 4.27 12.33
N GLY A 313 1.77 3.96 11.36
CA GLY A 313 2.21 3.15 10.23
C GLY A 313 1.49 3.42 8.93
N ALA A 314 2.11 2.92 7.88
CA ALA A 314 1.66 3.13 6.50
C ALA A 314 1.97 1.94 5.61
N GLY A 315 1.15 1.76 4.57
CA GLY A 315 1.40 0.83 3.48
C GLY A 315 1.40 1.54 2.13
N ALA A 316 2.56 1.67 1.50
CA ALA A 316 2.68 2.25 0.16
C ALA A 316 2.50 1.19 -0.92
N CYS A 317 1.51 1.37 -1.81
CA CYS A 317 1.29 0.51 -2.97
C CYS A 317 2.36 0.78 -4.03
N MET A 318 3.35 -0.12 -4.13
CA MET A 318 4.48 0.06 -5.03
C MET A 318 4.07 0.03 -6.51
N ALA A 319 2.96 -0.61 -6.86
CA ALA A 319 2.42 -0.56 -8.21
C ALA A 319 1.90 0.85 -8.57
N ARG A 320 1.24 1.54 -7.65
CA ARG A 320 0.78 2.93 -7.86
C ARG A 320 1.94 3.93 -7.83
N VAL A 321 2.93 3.70 -6.98
CA VAL A 321 4.19 4.49 -7.01
C VAL A 321 4.89 4.30 -8.36
N ALA A 322 4.98 3.07 -8.89
CA ALA A 322 5.52 2.80 -10.22
C ALA A 322 4.70 3.48 -11.33
N GLN A 323 3.37 3.47 -11.23
CA GLN A 323 2.47 4.13 -12.16
C GLN A 323 2.74 5.64 -12.23
N PHE A 324 2.88 6.31 -11.10
CA PHE A 324 3.25 7.71 -11.01
C PHE A 324 4.65 7.97 -11.60
N ILE A 325 5.65 7.17 -11.22
CA ILE A 325 7.03 7.29 -11.71
C ILE A 325 7.09 7.13 -13.23
N LEU A 326 6.40 6.13 -13.77
CA LEU A 326 6.34 5.87 -15.22
C LEU A 326 5.43 6.83 -15.99
N GLY A 327 4.60 7.63 -15.30
CA GLY A 327 3.66 8.57 -15.91
C GLY A 327 2.56 7.88 -16.73
N GLN A 328 2.07 6.72 -16.27
CA GLN A 328 1.09 5.92 -17.00
C GLN A 328 -0.31 6.01 -16.36
N THR A 329 -1.34 5.92 -17.17
CA THR A 329 -2.75 5.95 -16.75
C THR A 329 -3.32 4.56 -16.43
N ASP A 330 -2.58 3.51 -16.77
CA ASP A 330 -3.00 2.12 -16.59
C ASP A 330 -1.97 1.37 -15.71
N ILE A 331 -2.40 0.97 -14.51
CA ILE A 331 -1.55 0.24 -13.56
C ILE A 331 -1.04 -1.09 -14.12
N ARG A 332 -1.79 -1.69 -15.07
CA ARG A 332 -1.43 -2.97 -15.70
C ARG A 332 -0.13 -2.88 -16.51
N ASP A 333 0.22 -1.68 -16.98
CA ASP A 333 1.47 -1.42 -17.70
C ASP A 333 2.66 -1.12 -16.80
N CYS A 334 2.42 -1.02 -15.49
CA CYS A 334 3.40 -0.56 -14.50
C CYS A 334 3.93 -1.67 -13.59
N VAL A 335 3.54 -2.93 -13.78
CA VAL A 335 3.91 -4.05 -12.91
C VAL A 335 4.73 -5.11 -13.64
N PRO A 336 5.72 -5.73 -12.96
CA PRO A 336 6.50 -6.84 -13.53
C PRO A 336 5.63 -8.05 -13.86
N PHE A 337 4.69 -8.39 -12.98
CA PHE A 337 3.70 -9.44 -13.17
C PHE A 337 2.29 -8.89 -12.99
N LEU A 338 1.47 -9.03 -14.01
CA LEU A 338 0.06 -8.66 -13.95
C LEU A 338 -0.74 -9.83 -13.39
N ILE A 339 -1.28 -9.64 -12.19
CA ILE A 339 -2.19 -10.58 -11.55
C ILE A 339 -3.50 -9.86 -11.27
N ASN A 340 -4.55 -10.23 -11.96
CA ASN A 340 -5.91 -9.75 -11.77
C ASN A 340 -6.89 -10.87 -12.12
N ARG A 341 -8.19 -10.58 -12.10
CA ARG A 341 -9.25 -11.56 -12.38
C ARG A 341 -9.07 -12.28 -13.73
N GLU A 342 -8.51 -11.63 -14.74
CA GLU A 342 -8.39 -12.13 -16.10
C GLU A 342 -6.99 -12.66 -16.44
N ASN A 343 -6.00 -12.28 -15.63
CA ASN A 343 -4.61 -12.61 -15.86
C ASN A 343 -3.99 -13.26 -14.63
N VAL A 344 -3.59 -14.50 -14.77
CA VAL A 344 -2.76 -15.26 -13.83
C VAL A 344 -1.62 -15.91 -14.59
N ILE A 345 -0.56 -16.29 -13.88
CA ILE A 345 0.58 -16.99 -14.50
C ILE A 345 0.27 -18.48 -14.56
#